data_ba832da95d3ec7f2c182ead4a0cee940
#
_entry.id   ba832da95d3ec7f2c182ead4a0cee940
#
_cell.length_a   1.000
_cell.length_b   1.000
_cell.length_c   1.000
_cell.angle_alpha   90.00
_cell.angle_beta   90.00
_cell.angle_gamma   90.00
#
_symmetry.space_group_name_H-M   'P 1'
#
loop_
_entity.id
_entity.type
_entity.pdbx_description
1 polymer ?
#
loop_
_entity_poly.entity_id
_entity_poly.type
_entity_poly.pdbx_seq_one_letter_code
_entity_poly.pdbx_strand_id
1 'polypeptide(L)'
;VGSSVAQDMEREKEYLRKDSMLWEAYEQRHQEMAALWDKYPEMQDSLQAAFNSFYDATLKRNRELAMEYASTPSGLQRLYMCRLDIPKKVLVHILDTLGTGMRESFYGRNIQEHIRMRQIEERDSLWEFPCYRDDGNIFDWHGLKGRPVLLLYGGLGCMGEDGRKELELLRRQTSLEDLQIVVYWPCRSLKDLQEVKKVFPFDFIFVSDFKLDDSPMKIKYGAQATPTCFLTDEHHVVKVKCGGLRMDLFDKYIKRNE
;
A
#
# COMPACT_ATOMS: atom_id res chain seq x y z
N VAL A 1 -6.95 18.94 -32.00
CA VAL A 1 -8.37 19.21 -31.75
C VAL A 1 -8.68 18.67 -30.36
N GLY A 2 -8.87 19.58 -29.38
CA GLY A 2 -9.24 19.16 -28.02
C GLY A 2 -10.62 18.52 -28.01
N SER A 3 -10.80 17.48 -27.18
CA SER A 3 -12.11 16.89 -26.92
C SER A 3 -13.00 17.93 -26.25
N SER A 4 -14.31 17.89 -26.54
CA SER A 4 -15.28 18.75 -25.86
C SER A 4 -15.46 18.29 -24.40
N VAL A 5 -15.91 19.20 -23.52
CA VAL A 5 -16.26 18.87 -22.11
C VAL A 5 -17.26 17.71 -22.06
N ALA A 6 -18.25 17.68 -22.97
CA ALA A 6 -19.24 16.62 -23.04
C ALA A 6 -18.59 15.25 -23.37
N GLN A 7 -17.63 15.21 -24.29
CA GLN A 7 -16.88 13.97 -24.64
C GLN A 7 -16.03 13.49 -23.46
N ASP A 8 -15.39 14.39 -22.75
CA ASP A 8 -14.60 14.06 -21.57
C ASP A 8 -15.47 13.49 -20.45
N MET A 9 -16.65 14.05 -20.23
CA MET A 9 -17.63 13.55 -19.25
C MET A 9 -18.14 12.16 -19.62
N GLU A 10 -18.43 11.91 -20.91
CA GLU A 10 -18.87 10.59 -21.39
C GLU A 10 -17.78 9.53 -21.23
N ARG A 11 -16.54 9.91 -21.48
CA ARG A 11 -15.40 9.01 -21.31
C ARG A 11 -15.16 8.65 -19.85
N GLU A 12 -15.31 9.60 -18.93
CA GLU A 12 -15.28 9.37 -17.48
C GLU A 12 -16.38 8.39 -17.05
N LYS A 13 -17.61 8.60 -17.51
CA LYS A 13 -18.74 7.71 -17.21
C LYS A 13 -18.49 6.28 -17.76
N GLU A 14 -17.96 6.19 -18.96
CA GLU A 14 -17.63 4.90 -19.58
C GLU A 14 -16.58 4.14 -18.73
N TYR A 15 -15.55 4.82 -18.28
CA TYR A 15 -14.55 4.23 -17.38
C TYR A 15 -15.19 3.73 -16.09
N LEU A 16 -15.98 4.57 -15.42
CA LEU A 16 -16.63 4.21 -14.16
C LEU A 16 -17.55 2.99 -14.32
N ARG A 17 -18.27 2.91 -15.44
CA ARG A 17 -19.13 1.76 -15.74
C ARG A 17 -18.32 0.48 -15.91
N LYS A 18 -17.24 0.52 -16.69
CA LYS A 18 -16.36 -0.64 -16.91
C LYS A 18 -15.65 -1.07 -15.62
N ASP A 19 -15.21 -0.12 -14.83
CA ASP A 19 -14.58 -0.36 -13.53
C ASP A 19 -15.55 -1.04 -12.56
N SER A 20 -16.77 -0.53 -12.45
CA SER A 20 -17.84 -1.13 -11.63
C SER A 20 -18.13 -2.56 -12.04
N MET A 21 -18.28 -2.81 -13.33
CA MET A 21 -18.54 -4.17 -13.85
C MET A 21 -17.40 -5.15 -13.51
N LEU A 22 -16.16 -4.70 -13.62
CA LEU A 22 -14.98 -5.51 -13.28
C LEU A 22 -15.00 -5.94 -11.82
N TRP A 23 -15.22 -4.99 -10.91
CA TRP A 23 -15.15 -5.25 -9.47
C TRP A 23 -16.41 -5.93 -8.93
N GLU A 24 -17.57 -5.71 -9.54
CA GLU A 24 -18.78 -6.48 -9.25
C GLU A 24 -18.60 -7.95 -9.60
N ALA A 25 -18.00 -8.25 -10.76
CA ALA A 25 -17.68 -9.62 -11.17
C ALA A 25 -16.69 -10.28 -10.19
N TYR A 26 -15.68 -9.54 -9.74
CA TYR A 26 -14.74 -9.98 -8.72
C TYR A 26 -15.46 -10.33 -7.40
N GLU A 27 -16.30 -9.43 -6.92
CA GLU A 27 -17.03 -9.62 -5.66
C GLU A 27 -17.96 -10.82 -5.71
N GLN A 28 -18.67 -10.99 -6.84
CA GLN A 28 -19.53 -12.14 -7.04
C GLN A 28 -18.72 -13.45 -6.99
N ARG A 29 -17.57 -13.49 -7.66
CA ARG A 29 -16.70 -14.67 -7.66
C ARG A 29 -16.15 -14.97 -6.28
N HIS A 30 -15.78 -13.94 -5.54
CA HIS A 30 -15.33 -14.07 -4.16
C HIS A 30 -16.41 -14.68 -3.27
N GLN A 31 -17.65 -14.23 -3.39
CA GLN A 31 -18.79 -14.77 -2.64
C GLN A 31 -19.07 -16.23 -3.02
N GLU A 32 -19.02 -16.58 -4.29
CA GLU A 32 -19.17 -17.96 -4.77
C GLU A 32 -18.09 -18.88 -4.18
N MET A 33 -16.84 -18.42 -4.19
CA MET A 33 -15.73 -19.18 -3.62
C MET A 33 -15.90 -19.35 -2.10
N ALA A 34 -16.29 -18.30 -1.39
CA ALA A 34 -16.51 -18.34 0.04
C ALA A 34 -17.64 -19.33 0.41
N ALA A 35 -18.71 -19.38 -0.39
CA ALA A 35 -19.82 -20.33 -0.18
C ALA A 35 -19.40 -21.80 -0.34
N LEU A 36 -18.43 -22.06 -1.20
CA LEU A 36 -17.91 -23.42 -1.46
C LEU A 36 -16.81 -23.82 -0.47
N TRP A 37 -16.11 -22.86 0.11
CA TRP A 37 -14.93 -23.09 0.95
C TRP A 37 -15.20 -23.98 2.15
N ASP A 38 -16.23 -23.64 2.92
CA ASP A 38 -16.60 -24.40 4.11
C ASP A 38 -17.35 -25.68 3.79
N LYS A 39 -18.08 -25.69 2.66
CA LYS A 39 -18.91 -26.83 2.24
C LYS A 39 -18.07 -27.99 1.70
N TYR A 40 -16.93 -27.70 1.08
CA TYR A 40 -16.07 -28.69 0.44
C TYR A 40 -14.61 -28.52 0.92
N PRO A 41 -14.29 -28.94 2.16
CA PRO A 41 -12.92 -28.76 2.69
C PRO A 41 -11.82 -29.40 1.83
N GLU A 42 -12.13 -30.52 1.16
CA GLU A 42 -11.24 -31.25 0.28
C GLU A 42 -10.89 -30.49 -1.00
N MET A 43 -11.69 -29.47 -1.36
CA MET A 43 -11.49 -28.64 -2.56
C MET A 43 -10.82 -27.30 -2.30
N GLN A 44 -10.44 -27.01 -1.06
CA GLN A 44 -9.94 -25.67 -0.69
C GLN A 44 -8.70 -25.26 -1.49
N ASP A 45 -7.75 -26.16 -1.72
CA ASP A 45 -6.56 -25.85 -2.53
C ASP A 45 -6.93 -25.54 -3.97
N SER A 46 -7.82 -26.29 -4.59
CA SER A 46 -8.29 -26.05 -5.94
C SER A 46 -9.10 -24.77 -6.06
N LEU A 47 -9.95 -24.47 -5.09
CA LEU A 47 -10.74 -23.23 -5.02
C LEU A 47 -9.82 -22.02 -4.86
N GLN A 48 -8.81 -22.11 -4.01
CA GLN A 48 -7.84 -21.03 -3.82
C GLN A 48 -7.03 -20.78 -5.09
N ALA A 49 -6.55 -21.83 -5.74
CA ALA A 49 -5.80 -21.70 -7.00
C ALA A 49 -6.65 -21.06 -8.11
N ALA A 50 -7.90 -21.49 -8.26
CA ALA A 50 -8.81 -20.93 -9.25
C ALA A 50 -9.14 -19.46 -8.94
N PHE A 51 -9.36 -19.13 -7.68
CA PHE A 51 -9.61 -17.75 -7.27
C PHE A 51 -8.39 -16.86 -7.48
N ASN A 52 -7.20 -17.34 -7.17
CA ASN A 52 -5.96 -16.58 -7.38
C ASN A 52 -5.75 -16.26 -8.87
N SER A 53 -6.00 -17.22 -9.77
CA SER A 53 -5.93 -16.98 -11.21
C SER A 53 -6.95 -15.93 -11.65
N PHE A 54 -8.16 -15.99 -11.13
CA PHE A 54 -9.20 -15.01 -11.42
C PHE A 54 -8.83 -13.62 -10.88
N TYR A 55 -8.29 -13.56 -9.67
CA TYR A 55 -7.82 -12.31 -9.07
C TYR A 55 -6.70 -11.67 -9.89
N ASP A 56 -5.71 -12.46 -10.31
CA ASP A 56 -4.61 -11.98 -11.15
C ASP A 56 -5.12 -11.41 -12.48
N ALA A 57 -6.08 -12.10 -13.11
CA ALA A 57 -6.72 -11.61 -14.33
C ALA A 57 -7.49 -10.31 -14.09
N THR A 58 -8.18 -10.20 -12.96
CA THR A 58 -8.89 -8.97 -12.56
C THR A 58 -7.93 -7.81 -12.36
N LEU A 59 -6.81 -8.02 -11.66
CA LEU A 59 -5.79 -6.99 -11.46
C LEU A 59 -5.16 -6.55 -12.79
N LYS A 60 -4.91 -7.48 -13.69
CA LYS A 60 -4.42 -7.16 -15.04
C LYS A 60 -5.41 -6.28 -15.80
N ARG A 61 -6.70 -6.64 -15.79
CA ARG A 61 -7.74 -5.84 -16.46
C ARG A 61 -7.91 -4.48 -15.80
N ASN A 62 -7.81 -4.41 -14.49
CA ASN A 62 -7.83 -3.15 -13.75
C ASN A 62 -6.72 -2.18 -14.23
N ARG A 63 -5.49 -2.69 -14.40
CA ARG A 63 -4.38 -1.89 -14.93
C ARG A 63 -4.61 -1.47 -16.39
N GLU A 64 -5.08 -2.38 -17.23
CA GLU A 64 -5.38 -2.10 -18.64
C GLU A 64 -6.42 -0.99 -18.77
N LEU A 65 -7.50 -1.03 -17.98
CA LEU A 65 -8.52 0.00 -17.97
C LEU A 65 -7.96 1.35 -17.50
N ALA A 66 -7.14 1.35 -16.46
CA ALA A 66 -6.49 2.57 -15.97
C ALA A 66 -5.59 3.21 -17.03
N MET A 67 -4.85 2.40 -17.76
CA MET A 67 -3.99 2.87 -18.85
C MET A 67 -4.81 3.41 -20.03
N GLU A 68 -5.87 2.70 -20.43
CA GLU A 68 -6.73 3.11 -21.51
C GLU A 68 -7.48 4.42 -21.23
N TYR A 69 -7.92 4.61 -19.97
CA TYR A 69 -8.70 5.77 -19.54
C TYR A 69 -7.90 6.76 -18.71
N ALA A 70 -6.59 6.79 -18.84
CA ALA A 70 -5.70 7.69 -18.09
C ALA A 70 -5.99 9.18 -18.36
N SER A 71 -6.64 9.52 -19.45
CA SER A 71 -7.08 10.88 -19.77
C SER A 71 -8.32 11.32 -18.99
N THR A 72 -8.94 10.43 -18.23
CA THR A 72 -10.08 10.76 -17.36
C THR A 72 -9.61 10.92 -15.92
N PRO A 73 -10.29 11.75 -15.10
CA PRO A 73 -9.91 11.94 -13.70
C PRO A 73 -9.83 10.63 -12.91
N SER A 74 -10.84 9.78 -13.00
CA SER A 74 -10.88 8.51 -12.27
C SER A 74 -9.90 7.49 -12.82
N GLY A 75 -9.68 7.46 -14.13
CA GLY A 75 -8.68 6.60 -14.77
C GLY A 75 -7.27 6.98 -14.34
N LEU A 76 -6.96 8.28 -14.29
CA LEU A 76 -5.65 8.76 -13.84
C LEU A 76 -5.39 8.43 -12.36
N GLN A 77 -6.41 8.61 -11.51
CA GLN A 77 -6.33 8.20 -10.11
C GLN A 77 -6.01 6.71 -9.98
N ARG A 78 -6.71 5.87 -10.74
CA ARG A 78 -6.46 4.42 -10.74
C ARG A 78 -5.07 4.09 -11.28
N LEU A 79 -4.61 4.79 -12.29
CA LEU A 79 -3.26 4.64 -12.83
C LEU A 79 -2.22 4.91 -11.73
N TYR A 80 -2.41 5.97 -10.95
CA TYR A 80 -1.59 6.26 -9.79
C TYR A 80 -1.60 5.10 -8.79
N MET A 81 -2.77 4.55 -8.48
CA MET A 81 -2.91 3.42 -7.55
C MET A 81 -2.21 2.15 -8.07
N CYS A 82 -2.12 1.99 -9.38
CA CYS A 82 -1.47 0.84 -10.03
C CYS A 82 0.01 1.10 -10.38
N ARG A 83 0.55 2.26 -10.09
CA ARG A 83 1.87 2.70 -10.58
C ARG A 83 3.01 1.74 -10.30
N LEU A 84 2.95 1.01 -9.17
CA LEU A 84 4.01 0.08 -8.78
C LEU A 84 4.07 -1.17 -9.65
N ASP A 85 2.95 -1.50 -10.31
CA ASP A 85 2.81 -2.70 -11.14
C ASP A 85 2.91 -2.39 -12.64
N ILE A 86 3.25 -1.15 -12.99
CA ILE A 86 3.40 -0.70 -14.37
C ILE A 86 4.84 -0.23 -14.59
N PRO A 87 5.53 -0.70 -15.64
CA PRO A 87 6.89 -0.23 -15.93
C PRO A 87 6.93 1.29 -16.09
N LYS A 88 7.92 1.93 -15.52
CA LYS A 88 8.05 3.39 -15.57
C LYS A 88 8.06 3.94 -17.00
N LYS A 89 8.70 3.23 -17.94
CA LYS A 89 8.69 3.63 -19.36
C LYS A 89 7.28 3.68 -19.97
N VAL A 90 6.38 2.81 -19.52
CA VAL A 90 4.98 2.80 -19.96
C VAL A 90 4.24 4.00 -19.35
N LEU A 91 4.48 4.28 -18.07
CA LEU A 91 3.90 5.48 -17.42
C LEU A 91 4.36 6.77 -18.09
N VAL A 92 5.64 6.88 -18.45
CA VAL A 92 6.17 8.04 -19.21
C VAL A 92 5.42 8.20 -20.52
N HIS A 93 5.26 7.11 -21.28
CA HIS A 93 4.54 7.14 -22.56
C HIS A 93 3.09 7.62 -22.40
N ILE A 94 2.39 7.10 -21.38
CA ILE A 94 1.02 7.49 -21.11
C ILE A 94 0.93 8.98 -20.76
N LEU A 95 1.79 9.46 -19.84
CA LEU A 95 1.80 10.87 -19.45
C LEU A 95 2.10 11.81 -20.63
N ASP A 96 2.96 11.40 -21.56
CA ASP A 96 3.28 12.16 -22.76
C ASP A 96 2.07 12.35 -23.67
N THR A 97 1.08 11.47 -23.61
CA THR A 97 -0.17 11.57 -24.40
C THR A 97 -1.21 12.47 -23.72
N LEU A 98 -1.03 12.82 -22.45
CA LEU A 98 -2.01 13.61 -21.70
C LEU A 98 -1.85 15.09 -21.96
N GLY A 99 -2.96 15.84 -21.88
CA GLY A 99 -2.93 17.28 -21.87
C GLY A 99 -2.28 17.84 -20.61
N THR A 100 -1.83 19.10 -20.67
CA THR A 100 -1.12 19.78 -19.58
C THR A 100 -1.92 19.76 -18.27
N GLY A 101 -3.25 19.99 -18.32
CA GLY A 101 -4.09 20.00 -17.15
C GLY A 101 -4.10 18.67 -16.39
N MET A 102 -4.14 17.56 -17.11
CA MET A 102 -4.10 16.22 -16.52
C MET A 102 -2.71 15.89 -15.97
N ARG A 103 -1.65 16.22 -16.70
CA ARG A 103 -0.27 16.00 -16.23
C ARG A 103 0.06 16.80 -14.99
N GLU A 104 -0.44 18.01 -14.87
CA GLU A 104 -0.21 18.91 -13.74
C GLU A 104 -1.21 18.72 -12.61
N SER A 105 -2.20 17.86 -12.80
CA SER A 105 -3.15 17.49 -11.74
C SER A 105 -2.43 16.76 -10.61
N PHE A 106 -3.11 16.62 -9.47
CA PHE A 106 -2.57 15.94 -8.28
C PHE A 106 -1.97 14.56 -8.62
N TYR A 107 -2.75 13.69 -9.27
CA TYR A 107 -2.27 12.34 -9.59
C TYR A 107 -1.26 12.32 -10.73
N GLY A 108 -1.38 13.22 -11.70
CA GLY A 108 -0.38 13.36 -12.77
C GLY A 108 0.99 13.74 -12.21
N ARG A 109 1.05 14.70 -11.31
CA ARG A 109 2.28 15.10 -10.62
C ARG A 109 2.87 13.98 -9.77
N ASN A 110 2.03 13.25 -9.04
CA ASN A 110 2.50 12.15 -8.20
C ASN A 110 3.01 10.96 -9.02
N ILE A 111 2.44 10.69 -10.18
CA ILE A 111 2.99 9.69 -11.11
C ILE A 111 4.35 10.15 -11.63
N GLN A 112 4.51 11.43 -11.98
CA GLN A 112 5.79 12.00 -12.40
C GLN A 112 6.86 11.85 -11.29
N GLU A 113 6.51 12.14 -10.05
CA GLU A 113 7.41 11.96 -8.91
C GLU A 113 7.80 10.49 -8.72
N HIS A 114 6.85 9.56 -8.86
CA HIS A 114 7.13 8.13 -8.83
C HIS A 114 8.12 7.72 -9.92
N ILE A 115 7.95 8.23 -11.13
CA ILE A 115 8.87 7.96 -12.25
C ILE A 115 10.27 8.50 -11.94
N ARG A 116 10.36 9.73 -11.43
CA ARG A 116 11.61 10.41 -11.14
C ARG A 116 12.38 9.81 -9.98
N MET A 117 11.68 9.35 -8.95
CA MET A 117 12.30 8.80 -7.75
C MET A 117 12.58 7.31 -7.90
N ARG A 118 13.73 6.86 -7.39
CA ARG A 118 13.95 5.45 -7.13
C ARG A 118 13.28 5.08 -5.80
N GLN A 119 12.42 4.09 -5.81
CA GLN A 119 11.75 3.59 -4.61
C GLN A 119 12.72 2.77 -3.75
N ILE A 120 12.46 2.72 -2.45
CA ILE A 120 13.18 1.87 -1.50
C ILE A 120 12.86 0.41 -1.81
N GLU A 121 13.89 -0.41 -1.93
CA GLU A 121 13.80 -1.84 -2.16
C GLU A 121 14.67 -2.59 -1.15
N GLU A 122 14.60 -3.92 -1.18
CA GLU A 122 15.50 -4.76 -0.41
C GLU A 122 16.97 -4.41 -0.70
N ARG A 123 17.80 -4.40 0.32
CA ARG A 123 19.22 -3.98 0.35
C ARG A 123 19.44 -2.47 0.41
N ASP A 124 18.39 -1.66 0.26
CA ASP A 124 18.51 -0.22 0.49
C ASP A 124 18.51 0.08 1.99
N SER A 125 19.04 1.24 2.33
CA SER A 125 18.93 1.78 3.68
C SER A 125 17.54 2.35 3.93
N LEU A 126 17.06 2.22 5.16
CA LEU A 126 15.85 2.89 5.63
C LEU A 126 16.02 4.40 5.39
N TRP A 127 15.00 5.01 4.81
CA TRP A 127 14.99 6.45 4.59
C TRP A 127 14.29 7.14 5.74
N GLU A 128 15.02 8.02 6.43
CA GLU A 128 14.51 8.80 7.55
C GLU A 128 13.79 10.03 6.99
N PHE A 129 12.49 10.13 7.19
CA PHE A 129 11.70 11.26 6.71
C PHE A 129 11.08 12.03 7.87
N PRO A 130 10.86 13.35 7.73
CA PRO A 130 10.24 14.15 8.78
C PRO A 130 8.81 13.67 9.05
N CYS A 131 8.54 13.29 10.30
CA CYS A 131 7.21 12.88 10.72
C CYS A 131 7.03 13.14 12.23
N TYR A 132 5.80 12.95 12.70
CA TYR A 132 5.42 13.24 14.07
C TYR A 132 4.87 12.00 14.73
N ARG A 133 5.12 11.86 16.03
CA ARG A 133 4.46 10.85 16.87
C ARG A 133 3.07 11.30 17.27
N ASP A 134 2.31 10.35 17.83
CA ASP A 134 0.95 10.60 18.36
C ASP A 134 0.90 11.58 19.55
N ASP A 135 2.04 11.84 20.20
CA ASP A 135 2.17 12.89 21.23
C ASP A 135 2.40 14.29 20.64
N GLY A 136 2.49 14.43 19.33
CA GLY A 136 2.73 15.70 18.63
C GLY A 136 4.19 16.08 18.49
N ASN A 137 5.12 15.33 19.07
CA ASN A 137 6.54 15.59 18.94
C ASN A 137 7.09 15.05 17.62
N ILE A 138 8.11 15.73 17.09
CA ILE A 138 8.87 15.25 15.94
C ILE A 138 9.47 13.89 16.29
N PHE A 139 9.30 12.91 15.37
CA PHE A 139 9.88 11.59 15.58
C PHE A 139 11.39 11.62 15.31
N ASP A 140 12.16 11.15 16.26
CA ASP A 140 13.61 11.04 16.15
C ASP A 140 14.01 9.61 15.73
N TRP A 141 14.33 9.46 14.45
CA TRP A 141 14.79 8.19 13.89
C TRP A 141 16.10 7.70 14.49
N HIS A 142 16.95 8.62 15.00
CA HIS A 142 18.21 8.25 15.65
C HIS A 142 17.99 7.43 16.92
N GLY A 143 16.85 7.58 17.57
CA GLY A 143 16.47 6.75 18.72
C GLY A 143 16.34 5.26 18.39
N LEU A 144 16.21 4.91 17.11
CA LEU A 144 16.14 3.52 16.61
C LEU A 144 17.49 2.98 16.13
N LYS A 145 18.54 3.78 16.21
CA LYS A 145 19.86 3.38 15.70
C LYS A 145 20.37 2.14 16.42
N GLY A 146 20.89 1.18 15.63
CA GLY A 146 21.38 -0.08 16.14
C GLY A 146 20.32 -1.14 16.42
N ARG A 147 19.05 -0.84 16.14
CA ARG A 147 17.91 -1.74 16.37
C ARG A 147 17.22 -2.08 15.07
N PRO A 148 16.89 -3.36 14.84
CA PRO A 148 16.01 -3.74 13.72
C PRO A 148 14.67 -3.05 13.83
N VAL A 149 14.12 -2.67 12.66
CA VAL A 149 12.84 -1.95 12.54
C VAL A 149 11.90 -2.71 11.63
N LEU A 150 10.67 -2.89 12.07
CA LEU A 150 9.54 -3.28 11.21
C LEU A 150 8.67 -2.04 11.00
N LEU A 151 8.76 -1.46 9.80
CA LEU A 151 7.98 -0.29 9.42
C LEU A 151 6.77 -0.74 8.60
N LEU A 152 5.57 -0.36 9.06
CA LEU A 152 4.31 -0.64 8.37
C LEU A 152 3.71 0.64 7.82
N TYR A 153 3.28 0.60 6.57
CA TYR A 153 2.40 1.60 5.98
C TYR A 153 0.94 1.22 6.27
N GLY A 154 0.35 1.79 7.30
CA GLY A 154 -1.02 1.54 7.71
C GLY A 154 -1.33 0.06 7.97
N GLY A 155 -2.58 -0.32 7.73
CA GLY A 155 -2.98 -1.72 7.59
C GLY A 155 -3.47 -2.41 8.87
N LEU A 156 -3.49 -1.75 10.02
CA LEU A 156 -3.97 -2.40 11.25
C LEU A 156 -5.44 -2.82 11.17
N GLY A 157 -6.27 -2.06 10.45
CA GLY A 157 -7.65 -2.47 10.17
C GLY A 157 -7.74 -3.59 9.13
N CYS A 158 -6.96 -3.46 8.04
CA CYS A 158 -7.02 -4.38 6.90
C CYS A 158 -6.51 -5.79 7.22
N MET A 159 -5.53 -5.92 8.12
CA MET A 159 -4.97 -7.22 8.50
C MET A 159 -5.93 -8.08 9.34
N GLY A 160 -7.02 -7.51 9.83
CA GLY A 160 -8.00 -8.19 10.65
C GLY A 160 -7.52 -8.49 12.07
N GLU A 161 -8.38 -9.11 12.85
CA GLU A 161 -8.09 -9.46 14.25
C GLU A 161 -6.91 -10.44 14.36
N ASP A 162 -6.87 -11.45 13.51
CA ASP A 162 -5.79 -12.45 13.53
C ASP A 162 -4.44 -11.85 13.21
N GLY A 163 -4.36 -10.96 12.20
CA GLY A 163 -3.14 -10.24 11.87
C GLY A 163 -2.66 -9.35 13.01
N ARG A 164 -3.59 -8.62 13.64
CA ARG A 164 -3.26 -7.80 14.81
C ARG A 164 -2.74 -8.61 15.98
N LYS A 165 -3.34 -9.79 16.24
CA LYS A 165 -2.86 -10.72 17.29
C LYS A 165 -1.46 -11.24 16.99
N GLU A 166 -1.17 -11.58 15.75
CA GLU A 166 0.17 -12.01 15.33
C GLU A 166 1.21 -10.90 15.52
N LEU A 167 0.86 -9.67 15.15
CA LEU A 167 1.76 -8.52 15.29
C LEU A 167 2.01 -8.19 16.78
N GLU A 168 0.97 -8.25 17.61
CA GLU A 168 1.07 -8.06 19.05
C GLU A 168 1.93 -9.16 19.70
N LEU A 169 1.76 -10.41 19.27
CA LEU A 169 2.57 -11.52 19.74
C LEU A 169 4.05 -11.32 19.38
N LEU A 170 4.33 -10.88 18.16
CA LEU A 170 5.68 -10.52 17.74
C LEU A 170 6.27 -9.45 18.66
N ARG A 171 5.49 -8.42 19.01
CA ARG A 171 5.93 -7.39 19.95
C ARG A 171 6.28 -7.96 21.32
N ARG A 172 5.46 -8.85 21.85
CA ARG A 172 5.67 -9.46 23.17
C ARG A 172 6.85 -10.45 23.19
N GLN A 173 7.11 -11.11 22.06
CA GLN A 173 8.19 -12.10 21.95
C GLN A 173 9.53 -11.51 21.57
N THR A 174 9.62 -10.20 21.42
CA THR A 174 10.86 -9.50 21.07
C THR A 174 11.12 -8.40 22.07
N SER A 175 12.40 -8.15 22.37
CA SER A 175 12.79 -6.96 23.14
C SER A 175 12.80 -5.73 22.25
N LEU A 176 12.78 -4.54 22.84
CA LEU A 176 12.94 -3.28 22.11
C LEU A 176 14.33 -3.14 21.45
N GLU A 177 15.32 -3.86 21.96
CA GLU A 177 16.65 -3.93 21.35
C GLU A 177 16.67 -4.81 20.11
N ASP A 178 15.83 -5.85 20.07
CA ASP A 178 15.80 -6.82 18.99
C ASP A 178 14.82 -6.44 17.88
N LEU A 179 13.82 -5.63 18.18
CA LEU A 179 12.86 -5.14 17.19
C LEU A 179 12.10 -3.91 17.70
N GLN A 180 12.02 -2.90 16.86
CA GLN A 180 11.11 -1.77 17.01
C GLN A 180 10.03 -1.84 15.93
N ILE A 181 8.77 -1.73 16.30
CA ILE A 181 7.64 -1.72 15.37
C ILE A 181 7.16 -0.28 15.22
N VAL A 182 7.26 0.25 14.01
CA VAL A 182 6.83 1.61 13.67
C VAL A 182 5.68 1.51 12.67
N VAL A 183 4.55 2.08 13.03
CA VAL A 183 3.37 2.15 12.16
C VAL A 183 3.23 3.58 11.65
N TYR A 184 3.48 3.77 10.35
CA TYR A 184 3.11 5.00 9.67
C TYR A 184 1.63 4.96 9.34
N TRP A 185 0.89 5.99 9.75
CA TRP A 185 -0.53 6.07 9.45
C TRP A 185 -0.82 7.20 8.48
N PRO A 186 -1.42 6.90 7.31
CA PRO A 186 -1.80 7.93 6.36
C PRO A 186 -3.04 8.68 6.86
N CYS A 187 -2.84 9.87 7.40
CA CYS A 187 -3.90 10.75 7.90
C CYS A 187 -3.53 12.22 7.70
N ARG A 188 -4.46 13.13 7.99
CA ARG A 188 -4.30 14.57 7.72
C ARG A 188 -3.95 15.40 8.95
N SER A 189 -4.12 14.85 10.15
CA SER A 189 -3.96 15.63 11.37
C SER A 189 -3.45 14.80 12.54
N LEU A 190 -2.87 15.48 13.53
CA LEU A 190 -2.49 14.86 14.79
C LEU A 190 -3.68 14.23 15.49
N LYS A 191 -4.84 14.88 15.44
CA LYS A 191 -6.07 14.35 16.05
C LYS A 191 -6.44 12.99 15.43
N ASP A 192 -6.35 12.86 14.11
CA ASP A 192 -6.63 11.60 13.43
C ASP A 192 -5.66 10.50 13.88
N LEU A 193 -4.37 10.83 14.00
CA LEU A 193 -3.36 9.88 14.49
C LEU A 193 -3.64 9.44 15.94
N GLN A 194 -4.05 10.37 16.79
CA GLN A 194 -4.43 10.08 18.18
C GLN A 194 -5.66 9.18 18.25
N GLU A 195 -6.65 9.39 17.39
CA GLU A 195 -7.84 8.53 17.30
C GLU A 195 -7.46 7.11 16.87
N VAL A 196 -6.54 6.95 15.93
CA VAL A 196 -6.02 5.64 15.50
C VAL A 196 -5.37 4.92 16.66
N LYS A 197 -4.54 5.60 17.45
CA LYS A 197 -3.88 5.04 18.63
C LYS A 197 -4.89 4.58 19.68
N LYS A 198 -6.03 5.26 19.83
CA LYS A 198 -7.10 4.83 20.74
C LYS A 198 -7.81 3.57 20.23
N VAL A 199 -8.04 3.47 18.93
CA VAL A 199 -8.68 2.29 18.33
C VAL A 199 -7.75 1.08 18.37
N PHE A 200 -6.45 1.30 18.18
CA PHE A 200 -5.41 0.27 18.18
C PHE A 200 -4.36 0.56 19.27
N PRO A 201 -4.69 0.30 20.55
CA PRO A 201 -3.83 0.67 21.68
C PRO A 201 -2.68 -0.31 21.88
N PHE A 202 -1.93 -0.59 20.83
CA PHE A 202 -0.77 -1.49 20.87
C PHE A 202 0.50 -0.74 21.26
N ASP A 203 1.47 -1.48 21.78
CA ASP A 203 2.80 -0.96 22.13
C ASP A 203 3.68 -0.83 20.88
N PHE A 204 3.22 -0.02 19.92
CA PHE A 204 3.94 0.33 18.71
C PHE A 204 4.22 1.82 18.69
N ILE A 205 5.21 2.23 17.92
CA ILE A 205 5.46 3.63 17.63
C ILE A 205 4.54 4.05 16.48
N PHE A 206 3.63 5.00 16.70
CA PHE A 206 2.74 5.53 15.67
C PHE A 206 3.28 6.87 15.17
N VAL A 207 3.45 6.99 13.87
CA VAL A 207 3.95 8.21 13.22
C VAL A 207 3.10 8.59 12.01
N SER A 208 3.11 9.86 11.65
CA SER A 208 2.55 10.37 10.40
C SER A 208 3.20 11.69 10.03
N ASP A 209 3.23 12.00 8.73
CA ASP A 209 3.60 13.32 8.22
C ASP A 209 2.36 14.16 7.82
N PHE A 210 1.16 13.61 8.01
CA PHE A 210 -0.14 14.24 7.76
C PHE A 210 -0.37 14.65 6.29
N LYS A 211 0.33 14.03 5.36
CA LYS A 211 0.30 14.41 3.93
C LYS A 211 -0.50 13.45 3.04
N LEU A 212 -1.01 12.35 3.58
CA LEU A 212 -1.77 11.34 2.82
C LEU A 212 -1.08 10.93 1.51
N ASP A 213 -1.76 11.09 0.38
CA ASP A 213 -1.24 10.71 -0.94
C ASP A 213 -0.06 11.57 -1.41
N ASP A 214 0.13 12.76 -0.83
CA ASP A 214 1.29 13.63 -1.07
C ASP A 214 2.50 13.23 -0.20
N SER A 215 2.37 12.24 0.66
CA SER A 215 3.45 11.83 1.52
C SER A 215 4.62 11.27 0.72
N PRO A 216 5.85 11.77 0.92
CA PRO A 216 7.04 11.16 0.36
C PRO A 216 7.25 9.73 0.86
N MET A 217 6.70 9.35 2.00
CA MET A 217 6.64 7.95 2.45
C MET A 217 5.99 7.09 1.37
N LYS A 218 4.84 7.49 0.87
CA LYS A 218 4.10 6.74 -0.15
C LYS A 218 4.88 6.60 -1.46
N ILE A 219 5.47 7.68 -1.93
CA ILE A 219 6.22 7.69 -3.20
C ILE A 219 7.60 7.06 -3.05
N LYS A 220 8.38 7.52 -2.06
CA LYS A 220 9.77 7.06 -1.88
C LYS A 220 9.87 5.62 -1.44
N TYR A 221 9.01 5.19 -0.53
CA TYR A 221 8.97 3.79 -0.10
C TYR A 221 8.21 2.90 -1.09
N GLY A 222 7.51 3.47 -2.05
CA GLY A 222 6.69 2.71 -2.98
C GLY A 222 5.60 1.93 -2.24
N ALA A 223 4.89 2.60 -1.32
CA ALA A 223 3.82 2.01 -0.55
C ALA A 223 2.46 2.32 -1.19
N GLN A 224 1.63 1.32 -1.41
CA GLN A 224 0.26 1.47 -1.90
C GLN A 224 -0.68 0.56 -1.12
N ALA A 225 -0.39 -0.72 -1.06
CA ALA A 225 -1.17 -1.68 -0.26
C ALA A 225 -1.02 -1.40 1.23
N THR A 226 -2.07 -1.68 2.00
CA THR A 226 -2.08 -1.54 3.46
C THR A 226 -2.27 -2.91 4.12
N PRO A 227 -1.30 -3.40 4.90
CA PRO A 227 0.02 -2.80 5.10
C PRO A 227 0.98 -3.07 3.94
N THR A 228 1.90 -2.14 3.69
CA THR A 228 3.17 -2.43 3.04
C THR A 228 4.23 -2.45 4.15
N CYS A 229 5.01 -3.51 4.21
CA CYS A 229 5.94 -3.76 5.32
C CYS A 229 7.39 -3.70 4.85
N PHE A 230 8.23 -3.10 5.71
CA PHE A 230 9.68 -3.02 5.50
C PHE A 230 10.35 -3.49 6.78
N LEU A 231 11.04 -4.64 6.72
CA LEU A 231 11.82 -5.15 7.84
C LEU A 231 13.30 -4.87 7.60
N THR A 232 13.96 -4.25 8.57
CA THR A 232 15.39 -3.96 8.50
C THR A 232 16.19 -4.79 9.49
N ASP A 233 17.50 -4.85 9.26
CA ASP A 233 18.46 -5.29 10.28
C ASP A 233 18.84 -4.13 11.23
N GLU A 234 19.79 -4.39 12.12
CA GLU A 234 20.31 -3.41 13.09
C GLU A 234 21.05 -2.22 12.44
N HIS A 235 21.48 -2.38 11.19
CA HIS A 235 22.11 -1.33 10.39
C HIS A 235 21.09 -0.56 9.54
N HIS A 236 19.80 -0.83 9.74
CA HIS A 236 18.68 -0.25 9.00
C HIS A 236 18.71 -0.55 7.49
N VAL A 237 19.33 -1.67 7.11
CA VAL A 237 19.25 -2.19 5.74
C VAL A 237 17.98 -3.02 5.59
N VAL A 238 17.17 -2.72 4.58
CA VAL A 238 15.91 -3.41 4.32
C VAL A 238 16.18 -4.86 3.89
N LYS A 239 15.69 -5.81 4.66
CA LYS A 239 15.80 -7.25 4.39
C LYS A 239 14.55 -7.82 3.74
N VAL A 240 13.38 -7.26 4.06
CA VAL A 240 12.10 -7.68 3.50
C VAL A 240 11.28 -6.43 3.14
N LYS A 241 10.77 -6.39 1.93
CA LYS A 241 9.71 -5.48 1.50
C LYS A 241 8.57 -6.32 0.96
N CYS A 242 7.39 -6.21 1.54
CA CYS A 242 6.24 -7.01 1.10
C CYS A 242 4.92 -6.28 1.31
N GLY A 243 3.91 -6.64 0.51
CA GLY A 243 2.52 -6.29 0.76
C GLY A 243 1.89 -7.32 1.69
N GLY A 244 1.10 -6.85 2.65
CA GLY A 244 0.50 -7.69 3.68
C GLY A 244 1.47 -8.06 4.80
N LEU A 245 0.90 -8.68 5.84
CA LEU A 245 1.69 -9.13 7.00
C LEU A 245 2.21 -10.55 6.73
N ARG A 246 3.50 -10.65 6.40
CA ARG A 246 4.14 -11.90 6.02
C ARG A 246 5.10 -12.37 7.10
N MET A 247 4.56 -12.92 8.20
CA MET A 247 5.35 -13.45 9.31
C MET A 247 6.35 -14.53 8.87
N ASP A 248 5.99 -15.33 7.87
CA ASP A 248 6.87 -16.34 7.28
C ASP A 248 8.18 -15.73 6.73
N LEU A 249 8.11 -14.53 6.16
CA LEU A 249 9.29 -13.81 5.68
C LEU A 249 10.06 -13.14 6.82
N PHE A 250 9.35 -12.58 7.79
CA PHE A 250 9.97 -11.88 8.91
C PHE A 250 10.73 -12.84 9.83
N ASP A 251 10.20 -14.02 10.08
CA ASP A 251 10.79 -15.01 10.97
C ASP A 251 12.17 -15.53 10.51
N LYS A 252 12.53 -15.29 9.26
CA LYS A 252 13.88 -15.56 8.76
C LYS A 252 14.95 -14.63 9.33
N TYR A 253 14.54 -13.45 9.82
CA TYR A 253 15.44 -12.38 10.27
C TYR A 253 15.20 -11.95 11.71
N ILE A 254 14.07 -12.33 12.31
CA ILE A 254 13.72 -11.94 13.68
C ILE A 254 13.85 -13.14 14.59
N LYS A 255 14.60 -12.96 15.68
CA LYS A 255 14.70 -13.95 16.74
C LYS A 255 13.63 -13.65 17.80
N ARG A 256 12.72 -14.59 17.99
CA ARG A 256 11.69 -14.51 19.01
C ARG A 256 12.12 -15.23 20.29
N ASN A 257 11.76 -14.66 21.43
CA ASN A 257 11.85 -15.32 22.73
C ASN A 257 10.60 -16.18 22.95
N GLU A 258 10.74 -17.34 23.59
CA GLU A 258 9.62 -18.22 23.94
C GLU A 258 8.71 -17.60 25.02
#